data_aefb57748e1c28593c69c642c15ca5e0
#
_entry.id   aefb57748e1c28593c69c642c15ca5e0
#
_cell.length_a   1.000
_cell.length_b   1.000
_cell.length_c   1.000
_cell.angle_alpha   90.00
_cell.angle_beta   90.00
_cell.angle_gamma   90.00
#
_symmetry.space_group_name_H-M   'P 1'
#
loop_
_entity.id
_entity.type
_entity.pdbx_description
1 polymer ?
#
loop_
_entity_poly.entity_id
_entity_poly.type
_entity_poly.pdbx_seq_one_letter_code
_entity_poly.pdbx_strand_id
1 'polypeptide(L)'
;SALANALAAPATLVVYGPFNYGGQFTSDSNRAFDASLRARDAKMGIRDFESIDALARGIGLRLEEDVAMPANNRCLVWRRAG
;
A
#
# COMPACT_ATOMS: atom_id res chain seq x y z
N SER A 1 -4.32 16.52 -12.03
CA SER A 1 -4.36 16.94 -10.62
C SER A 1 -3.01 17.46 -10.16
N ALA A 2 -2.98 18.22 -9.08
CA ALA A 2 -1.72 18.70 -8.51
C ALA A 2 -0.81 17.54 -8.09
N LEU A 3 -1.38 16.47 -7.56
CA LEU A 3 -0.61 15.29 -7.18
C LEU A 3 0.00 14.61 -8.41
N ALA A 4 -0.76 14.44 -9.47
CA ALA A 4 -0.24 13.85 -10.70
C ALA A 4 0.86 14.71 -11.32
N ASN A 5 0.73 16.03 -11.25
CA ASN A 5 1.77 16.95 -11.73
C ASN A 5 3.04 16.89 -10.87
N ALA A 6 2.86 16.77 -9.56
CA ALA A 6 4.00 16.63 -8.64
C ALA A 6 4.75 15.31 -8.85
N LEU A 7 4.06 14.30 -9.40
CA LEU A 7 4.64 13.00 -9.72
C LEU A 7 5.12 12.92 -11.19
N ALA A 8 5.36 14.05 -11.83
CA ALA A 8 5.92 14.08 -13.18
C ALA A 8 7.27 13.34 -13.21
N ALA A 9 7.60 12.78 -14.36
CA ALA A 9 8.72 11.85 -14.52
C ALA A 9 10.08 12.42 -14.04
N PRO A 10 10.96 11.59 -13.45
CA PRO A 10 10.67 10.22 -13.05
C PRO A 10 9.90 10.20 -11.74
N ALA A 11 8.75 9.55 -11.72
CA ALA A 11 7.92 9.47 -10.55
C ALA A 11 8.06 8.09 -9.91
N THR A 12 8.35 8.08 -8.62
CA THR A 12 8.45 6.86 -7.83
C THR A 12 7.63 7.05 -6.55
N LEU A 13 6.77 6.09 -6.25
CA LEU A 13 6.02 6.04 -5.01
C LEU A 13 6.51 4.84 -4.22
N VAL A 14 6.93 5.08 -2.99
CA VAL A 14 7.36 4.02 -2.08
C VAL A 14 6.43 4.03 -0.87
N VAL A 15 5.83 2.89 -0.58
CA VAL A 15 4.93 2.73 0.56
C VAL A 15 5.41 1.55 1.40
N TYR A 16 5.63 1.79 2.68
CA TYR A 16 6.08 0.79 3.63
C TYR A 16 5.02 0.58 4.70
N GLY A 17 4.73 -0.66 5.01
CA GLY A 17 3.80 -1.00 6.09
C GLY A 17 3.17 -2.36 5.89
N PRO A 18 2.21 -2.73 6.76
CA PRO A 18 1.43 -3.94 6.59
C PRO A 18 0.35 -3.74 5.52
N PHE A 19 0.09 -4.79 4.75
CA PHE A 19 -0.95 -4.78 3.71
C PHE A 19 -1.72 -6.09 3.71
N ASN A 20 -3.01 -6.02 3.37
CA ASN A 20 -3.82 -7.18 3.07
C ASN A 20 -3.80 -7.45 1.57
N TYR A 21 -3.92 -8.71 1.21
CA TYR A 21 -3.96 -9.16 -0.18
C TYR A 21 -5.21 -10.01 -0.41
N GLY A 22 -6.00 -9.66 -1.42
CA GLY A 22 -7.24 -10.36 -1.71
C GLY A 22 -8.23 -10.29 -0.56
N GLY A 23 -8.19 -9.23 0.25
CA GLY A 23 -9.05 -9.07 1.41
C GLY A 23 -8.64 -9.89 2.62
N GLN A 24 -7.45 -10.48 2.61
CA GLN A 24 -6.98 -11.35 3.69
C GLN A 24 -5.73 -10.81 4.34
N PHE A 25 -5.59 -11.07 5.64
CA PHE A 25 -4.39 -10.73 6.40
C PHE A 25 -3.25 -11.68 6.02
N THR A 26 -2.04 -11.14 6.02
CA THR A 26 -0.83 -11.92 5.70
C THR A 26 -0.30 -12.69 6.91
N SER A 27 -0.78 -12.39 8.11
CA SER A 27 -0.37 -13.06 9.34
C SER A 27 -1.41 -12.86 10.43
N ASP A 28 -1.36 -13.70 11.48
CA ASP A 28 -2.21 -13.54 12.66
C ASP A 28 -1.85 -12.25 13.42
N SER A 29 -0.57 -11.87 13.42
CA SER A 29 -0.12 -10.61 14.02
C SER A 29 -0.79 -9.41 13.35
N ASN A 30 -0.89 -9.42 12.03
CA ASN A 30 -1.54 -8.35 11.28
C ASN A 30 -3.03 -8.31 11.57
N ARG A 31 -3.67 -9.47 11.72
CA ARG A 31 -5.09 -9.53 12.08
C ARG A 31 -5.32 -8.89 13.44
N ALA A 32 -4.49 -9.21 14.43
CA ALA A 32 -4.60 -8.64 15.77
C ALA A 32 -4.34 -7.13 15.76
N PHE A 33 -3.37 -6.70 14.97
CA PHE A 33 -3.05 -5.28 14.81
C PHE A 33 -4.20 -4.52 14.16
N ASP A 34 -4.81 -5.07 13.13
CA ASP A 34 -5.98 -4.49 12.47
C ASP A 34 -7.14 -4.31 13.45
N ALA A 35 -7.42 -5.33 14.25
CA ALA A 35 -8.46 -5.25 15.27
C ALA A 35 -8.19 -4.15 16.29
N SER A 36 -6.93 -3.99 16.71
CA SER A 36 -6.49 -2.92 17.61
C SER A 36 -6.72 -1.54 17.00
N LEU A 37 -6.39 -1.37 15.72
CA LEU A 37 -6.61 -0.10 15.02
C LEU A 37 -8.10 0.24 14.92
N ARG A 38 -8.93 -0.74 14.56
CA ARG A 38 -10.36 -0.54 14.41
C ARG A 38 -11.06 -0.30 15.74
N ALA A 39 -10.51 -0.80 16.84
CA ALA A 39 -11.02 -0.51 18.18
C ALA A 39 -10.82 0.97 18.55
N ARG A 40 -9.82 1.62 18.01
CA ARG A 40 -9.57 3.06 18.22
C ARG A 40 -10.44 3.91 17.29
N ASP A 41 -10.58 3.50 16.05
CA ASP A 41 -11.35 4.20 15.03
C ASP A 41 -11.80 3.16 13.98
N ALA A 42 -13.11 3.02 13.79
CA ALA A 42 -13.66 2.05 12.84
C ALA A 42 -13.15 2.26 11.40
N LYS A 43 -12.67 3.46 11.08
CA LYS A 43 -12.11 3.78 9.76
C LYS A 43 -10.65 3.41 9.61
N MET A 44 -9.95 3.13 10.71
CA MET A 44 -8.57 2.65 10.68
C MET A 44 -8.56 1.16 10.39
N GLY A 45 -7.41 0.66 9.98
CA GLY A 45 -7.21 -0.74 9.68
C GLY A 45 -6.08 -0.89 8.70
N ILE A 46 -5.65 -2.14 8.49
CA ILE A 46 -4.62 -2.44 7.51
C ILE A 46 -5.22 -2.27 6.11
N ARG A 47 -4.51 -1.55 5.25
CA ARG A 47 -4.98 -1.26 3.90
C ARG A 47 -4.83 -2.46 2.99
N ASP A 48 -5.73 -2.57 2.04
CA ASP A 48 -5.63 -3.58 0.99
C ASP A 48 -4.64 -3.13 -0.08
N PHE A 49 -3.75 -4.03 -0.46
CA PHE A 49 -2.78 -3.78 -1.53
C PHE A 49 -3.49 -3.34 -2.82
N GLU A 50 -4.56 -4.06 -3.19
CA GLU A 50 -5.28 -3.81 -4.44
C GLU A 50 -5.85 -2.40 -4.52
N SER A 51 -6.29 -1.84 -3.40
CA SER A 51 -6.82 -0.47 -3.35
C SER A 51 -5.73 0.56 -3.64
N ILE A 52 -4.55 0.38 -3.04
CA ILE A 52 -3.42 1.28 -3.26
C ILE A 52 -2.89 1.15 -4.69
N ASP A 53 -2.79 -0.08 -5.19
CA ASP A 53 -2.34 -0.34 -6.55
C ASP A 53 -3.29 0.31 -7.58
N ALA A 54 -4.60 0.22 -7.36
CA ALA A 54 -5.59 0.85 -8.23
C ALA A 54 -5.43 2.37 -8.25
N LEU A 55 -5.20 2.99 -7.08
CA LEU A 55 -4.95 4.43 -7.00
C LEU A 55 -3.68 4.82 -7.75
N ALA A 56 -2.60 4.05 -7.56
CA ALA A 56 -1.33 4.30 -8.23
C ALA A 56 -1.46 4.19 -9.75
N ARG A 57 -2.16 3.17 -10.22
CA ARG A 57 -2.43 3.01 -11.66
C ARG A 57 -3.25 4.16 -12.22
N GLY A 58 -4.19 4.69 -11.44
CA GLY A 58 -5.03 5.82 -11.83
C GLY A 58 -4.24 7.09 -12.10
N ILE A 59 -3.04 7.21 -11.53
CA ILE A 59 -2.15 8.36 -11.78
C ILE A 59 -0.94 7.98 -12.65
N GLY A 60 -1.01 6.83 -13.33
CA GLY A 60 -0.01 6.42 -14.31
C GLY A 60 1.20 5.70 -13.76
N LEU A 61 1.10 5.14 -12.56
CA LEU A 61 2.17 4.37 -11.94
C LEU A 61 1.92 2.87 -12.07
N ARG A 62 2.99 2.09 -12.12
CA ARG A 62 2.94 0.63 -12.11
C ARG A 62 3.77 0.07 -10.98
N LEU A 63 3.30 -0.98 -10.36
CA LEU A 63 4.04 -1.68 -9.32
C LEU A 63 5.28 -2.33 -9.93
N GLU A 64 6.44 -2.01 -9.38
CA GLU A 64 7.72 -2.57 -9.81
C GLU A 64 8.26 -3.58 -8.82
N GLU A 65 8.09 -3.31 -7.52
CA GLU A 65 8.61 -4.17 -6.47
C GLU A 65 7.61 -4.30 -5.33
N ASP A 66 7.53 -5.49 -4.77
CA ASP A 66 6.80 -5.81 -3.56
C ASP A 66 7.71 -6.71 -2.73
N VAL A 67 8.39 -6.14 -1.75
CA VAL A 67 9.44 -6.81 -0.99
C VAL A 67 8.98 -7.08 0.44
N ALA A 68 9.15 -8.33 0.87
CA ALA A 68 8.87 -8.72 2.25
C ALA A 68 9.87 -8.04 3.18
N MET A 69 9.35 -7.43 4.25
CA MET A 69 10.14 -6.73 5.25
C MET A 69 9.90 -7.33 6.63
N PRO A 70 10.77 -7.03 7.62
CA PRO A 70 10.56 -7.54 8.97
C PRO A 70 9.21 -7.16 9.57
N ALA A 71 8.73 -7.95 10.53
CA ALA A 71 7.49 -7.73 11.26
C ALA A 71 6.24 -7.77 10.36
N ASN A 72 6.27 -8.59 9.30
CA ASN A 72 5.17 -8.77 8.35
C ASN A 72 4.78 -7.49 7.61
N ASN A 73 5.72 -6.58 7.46
CA ASN A 73 5.55 -5.40 6.63
C ASN A 73 5.97 -5.70 5.18
N ARG A 74 5.53 -4.83 4.28
CA ARG A 74 5.92 -4.88 2.87
C ARG A 74 6.47 -3.53 2.46
N CYS A 75 7.41 -3.54 1.54
CA CYS A 75 7.89 -2.33 0.89
C CYS A 75 7.44 -2.39 -0.57
N LEU A 76 6.56 -1.48 -0.95
CA LEU A 76 5.95 -1.46 -2.28
C LEU A 76 6.50 -0.27 -3.05
N VAL A 77 6.91 -0.51 -4.28
CA VAL A 77 7.48 0.52 -5.15
C VAL A 77 6.71 0.56 -6.45
N TRP A 78 6.14 1.72 -6.74
CA TRP A 78 5.51 2.00 -8.03
C TRP A 78 6.34 3.03 -8.78
N ARG A 79 6.42 2.88 -10.08
CA ARG A 79 7.10 3.85 -10.95
C ARG A 79 6.24 4.18 -12.15
N ARG A 80 6.43 5.38 -12.67
CA ARG A 80 5.76 5.80 -13.88
C ARG A 80 6.22 4.96 -15.06
N ALA A 81 5.27 4.42 -15.81
CA ALA A 81 5.54 3.63 -17.00
C ALA A 81 5.98 4.57 -18.14
N GLY A 82 6.98 4.18 -18.84
CA GLY A 82 7.50 4.91 -19.99
C GLY A 82 8.59 5.88 -19.66
#